data_338e93b570d8a4b4055672290decdf1e
#
_entry.id   338e93b570d8a4b4055672290decdf1e
#
_cell.length_a   1.000
_cell.length_b   1.000
_cell.length_c   1.000
_cell.angle_alpha   90.00
_cell.angle_beta   90.00
_cell.angle_gamma   90.00
#
_symmetry.space_group_name_H-M   'P 1'
#
loop_
_entity.id
_entity.type
_entity.pdbx_description
1 polymer ?
#
loop_
_entity_poly.entity_id
_entity_poly.type
_entity_poly.pdbx_seq_one_letter_code
_entity_poly.pdbx_strand_id
1 'polypeptide(L)'
;MDTELFGDLDRLPHFNPDDDPPADPAVADLRRAIARAGAVLSSTPEYAGDLPGSFKNLLDRTVGGGEIYGKPVGWVNVSGSPTGAAGAYRALGVVLGYVGARMVEPACVHLPVARTEVGPDGLIADPGVRQRLAEVLAALAEAAAGAEVVGEATAGTAGTE
;
A
#
# COMPACT_ATOMS: atom_id res chain seq x y z
N MET A 1 -11.05 -13.25 -0.28
CA MET A 1 -10.14 -12.20 -0.79
C MET A 1 -8.75 -12.81 -0.89
N ASP A 2 -8.16 -12.76 -2.08
CA ASP A 2 -6.78 -13.19 -2.29
C ASP A 2 -5.83 -12.02 -1.98
N THR A 3 -4.68 -12.35 -1.42
CA THR A 3 -3.62 -11.37 -1.11
C THR A 3 -2.33 -11.79 -1.79
N GLU A 4 -1.66 -10.82 -2.40
CA GLU A 4 -0.35 -10.99 -3.03
C GLU A 4 0.67 -10.10 -2.31
N LEU A 5 1.81 -10.66 -1.91
CA LEU A 5 2.90 -9.89 -1.33
C LEU A 5 3.86 -9.46 -2.44
N PHE A 6 4.00 -8.15 -2.63
CA PHE A 6 5.06 -7.61 -3.46
C PHE A 6 6.32 -7.40 -2.63
N GLY A 7 7.32 -8.27 -2.82
CA GLY A 7 8.56 -8.32 -2.02
C GLY A 7 9.80 -7.79 -2.74
N ASP A 8 9.72 -7.47 -4.02
CA ASP A 8 10.88 -7.24 -4.91
C ASP A 8 11.34 -5.75 -4.94
N LEU A 9 11.27 -5.05 -3.80
CA LEU A 9 11.67 -3.64 -3.73
C LEU A 9 13.15 -3.40 -4.07
N ASP A 10 14.00 -4.35 -3.76
CA ASP A 10 15.45 -4.32 -4.04
C ASP A 10 15.78 -4.46 -5.53
N ARG A 11 14.83 -4.93 -6.34
CA ARG A 11 14.97 -5.05 -7.79
C ARG A 11 14.54 -3.78 -8.53
N LEU A 12 13.86 -2.85 -7.85
CA LEU A 12 13.43 -1.60 -8.46
C LEU A 12 14.62 -0.66 -8.66
N PRO A 13 14.95 -0.26 -9.90
CA PRO A 13 15.99 0.74 -10.13
C PRO A 13 15.60 2.06 -9.47
N HIS A 14 16.59 2.88 -9.12
CA HIS A 14 16.32 4.23 -8.62
C HIS A 14 15.51 5.03 -9.63
N PHE A 15 14.49 5.74 -9.15
CA PHE A 15 13.70 6.61 -9.99
C PHE A 15 14.57 7.75 -10.54
N ASN A 16 14.54 7.91 -11.85
CA ASN A 16 15.12 9.04 -12.56
C ASN A 16 14.06 9.57 -13.52
N PRO A 17 13.66 10.83 -13.43
CA PRO A 17 12.65 11.42 -14.32
C PRO A 17 13.10 11.51 -15.79
N ASP A 18 14.42 11.46 -16.04
CA ASP A 18 14.99 11.51 -17.39
C ASP A 18 15.05 10.12 -18.05
N ASP A 19 14.80 9.05 -17.31
CA ASP A 19 14.70 7.71 -17.88
C ASP A 19 13.44 7.64 -18.75
N ASP A 20 13.62 7.34 -20.03
CA ASP A 20 12.50 7.12 -20.94
C ASP A 20 11.72 5.85 -20.48
N PRO A 21 10.40 5.95 -20.19
CA PRO A 21 9.64 4.78 -19.82
C PRO A 21 9.53 3.85 -21.05
N PRO A 22 9.58 2.57 -20.92
CA PRO A 22 9.19 1.71 -19.80
C PRO A 22 10.08 0.48 -19.64
N ALA A 23 11.35 0.61 -19.64
CA ALA A 23 12.15 -0.55 -20.01
C ALA A 23 12.45 -1.53 -18.86
N ASP A 24 12.23 -1.16 -17.59
CA ASP A 24 12.58 -2.08 -16.50
C ASP A 24 11.42 -3.03 -16.17
N PRO A 25 11.65 -4.36 -16.32
CA PRO A 25 10.62 -5.37 -16.03
C PRO A 25 10.09 -5.31 -14.60
N ALA A 26 10.94 -4.99 -13.60
CA ALA A 26 10.53 -4.92 -12.20
C ALA A 26 9.56 -3.76 -11.96
N VAL A 27 9.76 -2.61 -12.62
CA VAL A 27 8.82 -1.49 -12.57
C VAL A 27 7.50 -1.84 -13.24
N ALA A 28 7.55 -2.52 -14.38
CA ALA A 28 6.35 -2.97 -15.07
C ALA A 28 5.56 -4.00 -14.25
N ASP A 29 6.27 -4.89 -13.53
CA ASP A 29 5.65 -5.88 -12.64
C ASP A 29 4.98 -5.20 -11.44
N LEU A 30 5.64 -4.24 -10.80
CA LEU A 30 5.06 -3.43 -9.74
C LEU A 30 3.77 -2.74 -10.18
N ARG A 31 3.82 -2.03 -11.30
CA ARG A 31 2.67 -1.29 -11.84
C ARG A 31 1.51 -2.22 -12.16
N ARG A 32 1.80 -3.38 -12.79
CA ARG A 32 0.78 -4.40 -13.06
C ARG A 32 0.18 -4.97 -11.79
N ALA A 33 0.99 -5.23 -10.75
CA ALA A 33 0.50 -5.72 -9.47
C ALA A 33 -0.46 -4.71 -8.84
N ILE A 34 -0.10 -3.42 -8.78
CA ILE A 34 -0.96 -2.36 -8.26
C ILE A 34 -2.23 -2.21 -9.12
N ALA A 35 -2.11 -2.22 -10.44
CA ALA A 35 -3.27 -2.06 -11.34
C ALA A 35 -4.30 -3.16 -11.14
N ARG A 36 -3.87 -4.43 -10.99
CA ARG A 36 -4.76 -5.59 -10.77
C ARG A 36 -5.36 -5.63 -9.36
N ALA A 37 -4.69 -5.06 -8.38
CA ALA A 37 -5.16 -5.08 -7.01
C ALA A 37 -6.39 -4.19 -6.83
N GLY A 38 -7.42 -4.67 -6.15
CA GLY A 38 -8.59 -3.86 -5.75
C GLY A 38 -8.24 -2.86 -4.65
N ALA A 39 -7.24 -3.16 -3.82
CA ALA A 39 -6.72 -2.29 -2.76
C ALA A 39 -5.24 -2.56 -2.50
N VAL A 40 -4.56 -1.64 -1.84
CA VAL A 40 -3.15 -1.79 -1.45
C VAL A 40 -3.01 -1.63 0.06
N LEU A 41 -2.33 -2.60 0.69
CA LEU A 41 -1.93 -2.54 2.09
C LEU A 41 -0.41 -2.38 2.19
N SER A 42 0.04 -1.39 2.93
CA SER A 42 1.45 -1.09 3.14
C SER A 42 1.89 -1.40 4.57
N SER A 43 3.12 -1.91 4.71
CA SER A 43 3.82 -1.95 5.99
C SER A 43 5.27 -1.59 5.75
N THR A 44 5.80 -0.65 6.50
CA THR A 44 7.17 -0.14 6.33
C THR A 44 7.78 0.22 7.68
N PRO A 45 9.09 0.01 7.90
CA PRO A 45 9.79 0.58 9.04
C PRO A 45 10.03 2.08 8.86
N GLU A 46 10.50 2.72 9.92
CA GLU A 46 11.05 4.07 9.86
C GLU A 46 12.58 4.02 9.79
N TYR A 47 13.17 4.71 8.84
CA TYR A 47 14.61 4.89 8.75
C TYR A 47 14.95 6.38 8.74
N ALA A 48 15.87 6.78 9.63
CA ALA A 48 16.29 8.17 9.78
C ALA A 48 15.11 9.17 9.98
N GLY A 49 14.05 8.74 10.65
CA GLY A 49 12.86 9.56 10.94
C GLY A 49 11.88 9.72 9.78
N ASP A 50 12.03 8.95 8.70
CA ASP A 50 11.20 9.03 7.49
C ASP A 50 10.98 7.64 6.85
N LEU A 51 10.34 7.61 5.68
CA LEU A 51 10.21 6.42 4.85
C LEU A 51 11.59 5.89 4.43
N PRO A 52 11.80 4.57 4.42
CA PRO A 52 12.98 3.99 3.78
C PRO A 52 13.08 4.45 2.32
N GLY A 53 14.30 4.76 1.86
CA GLY A 53 14.51 5.20 0.47
C GLY A 53 13.99 4.22 -0.58
N SER A 54 14.10 2.91 -0.34
CA SER A 54 13.54 1.87 -1.22
C SER A 54 12.02 1.92 -1.30
N PHE A 55 11.34 2.20 -0.18
CA PHE A 55 9.89 2.31 -0.16
C PHE A 55 9.42 3.62 -0.84
N LYS A 56 10.15 4.73 -0.60
CA LYS A 56 9.88 5.99 -1.30
C LYS A 56 10.09 5.82 -2.81
N ASN A 57 11.16 5.12 -3.23
CA ASN A 57 11.43 4.82 -4.63
C ASN A 57 10.28 4.03 -5.29
N LEU A 58 9.70 3.03 -4.59
CA LEU A 58 8.51 2.33 -5.06
C LEU A 58 7.37 3.32 -5.35
N LEU A 59 7.08 4.22 -4.40
CA LEU A 59 6.02 5.22 -4.57
C LEU A 59 6.30 6.16 -5.74
N ASP A 60 7.55 6.62 -5.91
CA ASP A 60 7.95 7.48 -7.03
C ASP A 60 7.73 6.80 -8.39
N ARG A 61 7.97 5.48 -8.46
CA ARG A 61 7.74 4.69 -9.68
C ARG A 61 6.25 4.57 -10.07
N THR A 62 5.31 4.88 -9.18
CA THR A 62 3.87 4.85 -9.47
C THR A 62 3.32 6.18 -9.97
N VAL A 63 4.05 7.30 -9.78
CA VAL A 63 3.54 8.65 -10.11
C VAL A 63 3.20 8.80 -11.60
N GLY A 64 4.09 8.35 -12.48
CA GLY A 64 3.92 8.54 -13.93
C GLY A 64 2.84 7.67 -14.57
N GLY A 65 2.39 6.59 -13.92
CA GLY A 65 1.39 5.67 -14.47
C GLY A 65 -0.01 5.84 -13.90
N GLY A 66 -0.10 6.43 -12.70
CA GLY A 66 -1.39 6.67 -12.05
C GLY A 66 -2.10 5.43 -11.51
N GLU A 67 -1.42 4.27 -11.41
CA GLU A 67 -2.06 3.01 -11.00
C GLU A 67 -2.60 3.05 -9.57
N ILE A 68 -2.04 3.95 -8.73
CA ILE A 68 -2.45 4.15 -7.35
C ILE A 68 -3.54 5.24 -7.20
N TYR A 69 -3.78 6.03 -8.24
CA TYR A 69 -4.80 7.08 -8.20
C TYR A 69 -6.19 6.50 -7.97
N GLY A 70 -6.93 7.02 -6.99
CA GLY A 70 -8.25 6.52 -6.60
C GLY A 70 -8.25 5.13 -5.94
N LYS A 71 -7.10 4.43 -5.90
CA LYS A 71 -6.98 3.10 -5.32
C LYS A 71 -7.20 3.16 -3.81
N PRO A 72 -8.05 2.28 -3.22
CA PRO A 72 -8.14 2.12 -1.78
C PRO A 72 -6.79 1.70 -1.20
N VAL A 73 -6.31 2.44 -0.22
CA VAL A 73 -5.04 2.15 0.44
C VAL A 73 -5.18 2.17 1.95
N GLY A 74 -4.42 1.33 2.62
CA GLY A 74 -4.25 1.33 4.06
C GLY A 74 -2.82 1.00 4.44
N TRP A 75 -2.53 1.04 5.74
CA TRP A 75 -1.27 0.59 6.27
C TRP A 75 -1.40 -0.07 7.63
N VAL A 76 -0.47 -0.96 7.93
CA VAL A 76 -0.27 -1.52 9.26
C VAL A 76 1.11 -1.11 9.76
N ASN A 77 1.13 -0.26 10.78
CA ASN A 77 2.34 0.12 11.48
C ASN A 77 2.57 -0.84 12.63
N VAL A 78 3.59 -1.68 12.54
CA VAL A 78 3.91 -2.68 13.58
C VAL A 78 5.02 -2.23 14.54
N SER A 79 5.44 -0.96 14.47
CA SER A 79 6.55 -0.45 15.29
C SER A 79 6.21 -0.46 16.77
N GLY A 80 7.03 -1.15 17.55
CA GLY A 80 7.03 -1.07 19.02
C GLY A 80 7.95 0.03 19.58
N SER A 81 8.51 0.91 18.75
CA SER A 81 9.37 2.01 19.19
C SER A 81 8.57 3.06 19.97
N PRO A 82 9.22 3.84 20.86
CA PRO A 82 8.54 4.92 21.59
C PRO A 82 7.89 5.99 20.70
N THR A 83 8.45 6.21 19.51
CA THR A 83 7.90 7.14 18.51
C THR A 83 6.84 6.50 17.61
N GLY A 84 6.66 5.17 17.69
CA GLY A 84 5.71 4.42 16.87
C GLY A 84 5.94 4.60 15.37
N ALA A 85 7.19 4.82 14.93
CA ALA A 85 7.51 5.12 13.52
C ALA A 85 6.66 6.28 12.93
N ALA A 86 6.33 7.28 13.74
CA ALA A 86 5.42 8.36 13.39
C ALA A 86 5.91 9.20 12.19
N GLY A 87 7.24 9.36 12.04
CA GLY A 87 7.84 10.07 10.90
C GLY A 87 7.51 9.40 9.58
N ALA A 88 7.75 8.10 9.47
CA ALA A 88 7.50 7.33 8.26
C ALA A 88 6.02 7.32 7.88
N TYR A 89 5.11 7.09 8.83
CA TYR A 89 3.68 7.01 8.50
C TYR A 89 3.05 8.37 8.22
N ARG A 90 3.57 9.45 8.82
CA ARG A 90 3.21 10.82 8.43
C ARG A 90 3.65 11.10 6.99
N ALA A 91 4.88 10.76 6.62
CA ALA A 91 5.40 10.94 5.27
C ALA A 91 4.62 10.08 4.26
N LEU A 92 4.29 8.82 4.62
CA LEU A 92 3.47 7.95 3.80
C LEU A 92 2.10 8.57 3.50
N GLY A 93 1.41 9.10 4.51
CA GLY A 93 0.13 9.77 4.32
C GLY A 93 0.22 10.99 3.40
N VAL A 94 1.29 11.79 3.51
CA VAL A 94 1.55 12.92 2.60
C VAL A 94 1.73 12.43 1.16
N VAL A 95 2.61 11.44 0.93
CA VAL A 95 2.88 10.93 -0.43
C VAL A 95 1.64 10.31 -1.05
N LEU A 96 0.91 9.47 -0.30
CA LEU A 96 -0.34 8.86 -0.78
C LEU A 96 -1.41 9.90 -1.13
N GLY A 97 -1.49 10.99 -0.36
CA GLY A 97 -2.36 12.12 -0.69
C GLY A 97 -1.97 12.81 -1.99
N TYR A 98 -0.67 13.05 -2.23
CA TYR A 98 -0.18 13.66 -3.47
C TYR A 98 -0.42 12.79 -4.71
N VAL A 99 -0.29 11.48 -4.59
CA VAL A 99 -0.57 10.56 -5.72
C VAL A 99 -2.07 10.26 -5.89
N GLY A 100 -2.92 10.91 -5.09
CA GLY A 100 -4.37 10.79 -5.19
C GLY A 100 -4.93 9.43 -4.78
N ALA A 101 -4.24 8.68 -3.93
CA ALA A 101 -4.75 7.44 -3.36
C ALA A 101 -5.93 7.71 -2.41
N ARG A 102 -6.87 6.78 -2.34
CA ARG A 102 -8.01 6.87 -1.43
C ARG A 102 -7.68 6.15 -0.11
N MET A 103 -7.32 6.92 0.91
CA MET A 103 -7.03 6.37 2.23
C MET A 103 -8.28 5.79 2.88
N VAL A 104 -8.19 4.54 3.32
CA VAL A 104 -9.24 3.83 4.06
C VAL A 104 -8.91 3.92 5.55
N GLU A 105 -9.43 4.93 6.22
CA GLU A 105 -9.10 5.24 7.63
C GLU A 105 -9.16 4.02 8.57
N PRO A 106 -10.18 3.14 8.52
CA PRO A 106 -10.21 1.94 9.36
C PRO A 106 -9.08 0.95 9.08
N ALA A 107 -8.43 1.05 7.91
CA ALA A 107 -7.30 0.22 7.50
C ALA A 107 -5.93 0.89 7.73
N CYS A 108 -5.89 2.08 8.34
CA CYS A 108 -4.69 2.81 8.69
C CYS A 108 -4.43 2.67 10.20
N VAL A 109 -3.72 1.62 10.59
CA VAL A 109 -3.62 1.25 12.01
C VAL A 109 -2.19 1.21 12.52
N HIS A 110 -2.02 1.54 13.81
CA HIS A 110 -0.82 1.24 14.58
C HIS A 110 -1.12 0.01 15.46
N LEU A 111 -0.45 -1.08 15.16
CA LEU A 111 -0.62 -2.39 15.80
C LEU A 111 0.76 -2.94 16.16
N PRO A 112 1.36 -2.47 17.27
CA PRO A 112 2.70 -2.88 17.64
C PRO A 112 2.82 -4.40 17.78
N VAL A 113 3.86 -4.97 17.17
CA VAL A 113 4.21 -6.39 17.25
C VAL A 113 5.69 -6.50 17.57
N ALA A 114 6.02 -7.11 18.68
CA ALA A 114 7.40 -7.38 19.02
C ALA A 114 7.94 -8.55 18.18
N ARG A 115 9.24 -8.50 17.84
CA ARG A 115 9.89 -9.59 17.08
C ARG A 115 9.74 -10.97 17.75
N THR A 116 9.65 -10.99 19.07
CA THR A 116 9.45 -12.23 19.88
C THR A 116 8.05 -12.81 19.77
N GLU A 117 7.08 -12.05 19.26
CA GLU A 117 5.70 -12.49 19.04
C GLU A 117 5.50 -13.14 17.67
N VAL A 118 6.54 -13.07 16.81
CA VAL A 118 6.57 -13.77 15.53
C VAL A 118 7.20 -15.15 15.75
N GLY A 119 6.45 -16.19 15.44
CA GLY A 119 6.88 -17.57 15.58
C GLY A 119 7.98 -17.96 14.58
N PRO A 120 8.61 -19.11 14.75
CA PRO A 120 9.64 -19.61 13.84
C PRO A 120 9.09 -19.92 12.44
N ASP A 121 7.79 -20.06 12.30
CA ASP A 121 7.04 -20.20 11.05
C ASP A 121 6.72 -18.84 10.37
N GLY A 122 7.15 -17.72 10.98
CA GLY A 122 6.89 -16.37 10.51
C GLY A 122 5.48 -15.86 10.82
N LEU A 123 4.69 -16.59 11.60
CA LEU A 123 3.31 -16.20 11.91
C LEU A 123 3.20 -15.56 13.31
N ILE A 124 2.23 -14.66 13.44
CA ILE A 124 1.86 -14.08 14.71
C ILE A 124 0.79 -14.96 15.36
N ALA A 125 1.08 -15.48 16.56
CA ALA A 125 0.19 -16.38 17.26
C ALA A 125 -0.94 -15.65 18.01
N ASP A 126 -0.72 -14.37 18.40
CA ASP A 126 -1.69 -13.60 19.18
C ASP A 126 -3.02 -13.44 18.42
N PRO A 127 -4.14 -13.94 19.01
CA PRO A 127 -5.44 -13.90 18.33
C PRO A 127 -6.01 -12.48 18.20
N GLY A 128 -5.67 -11.57 19.11
CA GLY A 128 -6.12 -10.18 19.06
C GLY A 128 -5.45 -9.42 17.92
N VAL A 129 -4.14 -9.63 17.69
CA VAL A 129 -3.42 -9.08 16.55
C VAL A 129 -3.99 -9.61 15.24
N ARG A 130 -4.21 -10.93 15.17
CA ARG A 130 -4.80 -11.57 13.97
C ARG A 130 -6.19 -11.04 13.66
N GLN A 131 -7.02 -10.85 14.69
CA GLN A 131 -8.36 -10.27 14.54
C GLN A 131 -8.29 -8.85 13.98
N ARG A 132 -7.39 -8.00 14.52
CA ARG A 132 -7.21 -6.64 14.00
C ARG A 132 -6.73 -6.60 12.56
N LEU A 133 -5.82 -7.50 12.18
CA LEU A 133 -5.40 -7.64 10.78
C LEU A 133 -6.56 -8.08 9.87
N ALA A 134 -7.42 -8.98 10.33
CA ALA A 134 -8.60 -9.39 9.59
C ALA A 134 -9.58 -8.22 9.38
N GLU A 135 -9.77 -7.37 10.39
CA GLU A 135 -10.61 -6.16 10.29
C GLU A 135 -10.03 -5.15 9.28
N VAL A 136 -8.70 -4.93 9.28
CA VAL A 136 -8.01 -4.10 8.28
C VAL A 136 -8.26 -4.62 6.86
N LEU A 137 -8.10 -5.92 6.66
CA LEU A 137 -8.33 -6.54 5.36
C LEU A 137 -9.81 -6.47 4.92
N ALA A 138 -10.74 -6.64 5.86
CA ALA A 138 -12.17 -6.49 5.59
C ALA A 138 -12.53 -5.07 5.16
N ALA A 139 -12.01 -4.04 5.84
CA ALA A 139 -12.22 -2.64 5.47
C ALA A 139 -11.68 -2.32 4.06
N LEU A 140 -10.51 -2.85 3.71
CA LEU A 140 -9.97 -2.68 2.36
C LEU A 140 -10.81 -3.40 1.30
N ALA A 141 -11.28 -4.62 1.59
CA ALA A 141 -12.12 -5.37 0.68
C ALA A 141 -13.46 -4.67 0.41
N GLU A 142 -14.09 -4.12 1.45
CA GLU A 142 -15.32 -3.34 1.31
C GLU A 142 -15.09 -2.08 0.47
N ALA A 143 -13.99 -1.37 0.75
CA ALA A 143 -13.63 -0.18 -0.02
C ALA A 143 -13.34 -0.50 -1.49
N ALA A 144 -12.71 -1.63 -1.80
CA ALA A 144 -12.47 -2.09 -3.17
C ALA A 144 -13.77 -2.38 -3.91
N ALA A 145 -14.69 -3.14 -3.30
CA ALA A 145 -16.00 -3.45 -3.89
C ALA A 145 -16.84 -2.20 -4.16
N GLY A 146 -16.79 -1.20 -3.26
CA GLY A 146 -17.47 0.08 -3.46
C GLY A 146 -16.92 0.90 -4.63
N ALA A 147 -15.64 0.76 -4.96
CA ALA A 147 -15.02 1.45 -6.10
C ALA A 147 -15.45 0.87 -7.46
N GLU A 148 -15.63 -0.43 -7.55
CA GLU A 148 -16.10 -1.11 -8.77
C GLU A 148 -17.52 -0.68 -9.14
N VAL A 149 -18.42 -0.58 -8.15
CA VAL A 149 -19.82 -0.16 -8.36
C VAL A 149 -19.92 1.26 -8.89
N VAL A 150 -19.08 2.18 -8.42
CA VAL A 150 -19.06 3.58 -8.90
C VAL A 150 -18.51 3.66 -10.32
N GLY A 151 -17.50 2.85 -10.66
CA GLY A 151 -16.91 2.78 -11.99
C GLY A 151 -17.90 2.29 -13.06
N GLU A 152 -18.70 1.28 -12.74
CA GLU A 152 -19.72 0.75 -13.65
C GLU A 152 -20.90 1.72 -13.87
N ALA A 153 -21.30 2.45 -12.82
CA ALA A 153 -22.39 3.43 -12.91
C ALA A 153 -22.02 4.63 -13.81
N THR A 154 -20.75 5.04 -13.82
CA THR A 154 -20.28 6.13 -14.69
C THR A 154 -20.07 5.71 -16.13
N ALA A 155 -19.72 4.46 -16.39
CA ALA A 155 -19.56 3.92 -17.74
C ALA A 155 -20.91 3.69 -18.46
N GLY A 156 -21.99 3.41 -17.71
CA GLY A 156 -23.32 3.17 -18.26
C GLY A 156 -24.06 4.42 -18.72
N THR A 157 -23.67 5.63 -18.30
CA THR A 157 -24.33 6.89 -18.67
C THR A 157 -23.73 7.58 -19.90
N ALA A 158 -22.61 7.12 -20.42
CA ALA A 158 -21.94 7.73 -21.59
C ALA A 158 -22.37 7.12 -22.95
N GLY A 159 -23.35 6.23 -22.99
CA GLY A 159 -23.77 5.48 -24.18
C GLY A 159 -25.14 5.84 -24.77
N THR A 160 -25.71 6.99 -24.45
CA THR A 160 -27.02 7.41 -25.01
C THR A 160 -27.00 8.89 -25.42
N GLU A 161 -26.30 9.22 -26.49
CA GLU A 161 -26.58 10.37 -27.34
C GLU A 161 -26.26 10.03 -28.80
#